data_2370ea478dd033cb05125e601087b796
#
_entry.id   2370ea478dd033cb05125e601087b796
#
_cell.length_a   1.000
_cell.length_b   1.000
_cell.length_c   1.000
_cell.angle_alpha   90.00
_cell.angle_beta   90.00
_cell.angle_gamma   90.00
#
_symmetry.space_group_name_H-M   'P 1'
#
loop_
_entity.id
_entity.type
_entity.pdbx_description
1 polymer ?
#
loop_
_entity_poly.entity_id
_entity_poly.type
_entity_poly.pdbx_seq_one_letter_code
_entity_poly.pdbx_strand_id
1 'polypeptide(L)'
;LKLQWTAAELVLLGAQRLMFYLALFYQDFLKPIYPLDLTKRADALTLFQAVLPEKITNQAGFQEETMSYILRHTQLLPRHFLMLLNSIFKNPGVTQKLTPFPVSQERIINGIRQVEEFMVGEIFVAFKPTYPTAEETCKRCLPELNHKFTMGELHKEFTRHGKAVFGSDNLFDFQRMLMEIGA
;
A
#
# COMPACT_ATOMS: atom_id res chain seq x y z
N LEU A 1 -14.80 16.47 14.60
CA LEU A 1 -14.51 15.04 14.90
C LEU A 1 -13.55 14.51 13.85
N LYS A 2 -12.33 14.13 14.23
CA LYS A 2 -11.36 13.55 13.29
C LYS A 2 -11.47 12.03 13.43
N LEU A 3 -12.04 11.36 12.43
CA LEU A 3 -12.04 9.91 12.35
C LEU A 3 -10.61 9.47 12.02
N GLN A 4 -9.93 8.85 12.98
CA GLN A 4 -8.62 8.24 12.79
C GLN A 4 -8.72 6.76 13.07
N TRP A 5 -8.25 5.95 12.14
CA TRP A 5 -8.12 4.52 12.32
C TRP A 5 -6.75 4.18 12.93
N THR A 6 -6.74 3.20 13.79
CA THR A 6 -5.51 2.61 14.31
C THR A 6 -5.11 1.38 13.51
N ALA A 7 -3.83 1.02 13.54
CA ALA A 7 -3.35 -0.22 12.95
C ALA A 7 -4.08 -1.46 13.51
N ALA A 8 -4.42 -1.44 14.81
CA ALA A 8 -5.16 -2.54 15.44
C ALA A 8 -6.57 -2.71 14.88
N GLU A 9 -7.30 -1.61 14.69
CA GLU A 9 -8.66 -1.64 14.10
C GLU A 9 -8.62 -2.11 12.65
N LEU A 10 -7.62 -1.69 11.87
CA LEU A 10 -7.43 -2.17 10.50
C LEU A 10 -7.16 -3.68 10.45
N VAL A 11 -6.32 -4.19 11.35
CA VAL A 11 -6.05 -5.63 11.44
C VAL A 11 -7.34 -6.40 11.74
N LEU A 12 -8.16 -5.96 12.69
CA LEU A 12 -9.45 -6.59 13.00
C LEU A 12 -10.40 -6.56 11.79
N LEU A 13 -10.53 -5.40 11.13
CA LEU A 13 -11.35 -5.24 9.94
C LEU A 13 -10.90 -6.19 8.81
N GLY A 14 -9.60 -6.21 8.54
CA GLY A 14 -9.03 -7.07 7.51
C GLY A 14 -9.18 -8.56 7.82
N ALA A 15 -9.00 -8.96 9.08
CA ALA A 15 -9.17 -10.35 9.51
C ALA A 15 -10.61 -10.82 9.31
N GLN A 16 -11.60 -9.99 9.63
CA GLN A 16 -13.01 -10.32 9.37
C GLN A 16 -13.27 -10.52 7.88
N ARG A 17 -12.76 -9.64 7.01
CA ARG A 17 -12.89 -9.78 5.55
C ARG A 17 -12.18 -11.01 5.02
N LEU A 18 -10.97 -11.26 5.51
CA LEU A 18 -10.19 -12.44 5.14
C LEU A 18 -10.89 -13.74 5.57
N MET A 19 -11.45 -13.77 6.77
CA MET A 19 -12.23 -14.93 7.27
C MET A 19 -13.42 -15.24 6.34
N PHE A 20 -14.18 -14.22 5.92
CA PHE A 20 -15.29 -14.43 4.96
C PHE A 20 -14.78 -15.00 3.63
N TYR A 21 -13.67 -14.45 3.12
CA TYR A 21 -13.08 -14.96 1.88
C TYR A 21 -12.65 -16.42 2.02
N LEU A 22 -11.95 -16.78 3.10
CA LEU A 22 -11.52 -18.15 3.34
C LEU A 22 -12.70 -19.10 3.57
N ALA A 23 -13.74 -18.65 4.26
CA ALA A 23 -14.95 -19.45 4.47
C ALA A 23 -15.70 -19.74 3.17
N LEU A 24 -15.65 -18.84 2.20
CA LEU A 24 -16.30 -19.05 0.90
C LEU A 24 -15.47 -19.93 -0.05
N PHE A 25 -14.15 -19.79 -0.05
CA PHE A 25 -13.30 -20.39 -1.07
C PHE A 25 -12.32 -21.45 -0.54
N TYR A 26 -12.05 -21.50 0.77
CA TYR A 26 -11.01 -22.35 1.37
C TYR A 26 -11.43 -22.94 2.71
N GLN A 27 -12.63 -23.53 2.77
CA GLN A 27 -13.21 -24.08 4.01
C GLN A 27 -12.31 -25.12 4.68
N ASP A 28 -11.70 -26.01 3.90
CA ASP A 28 -10.82 -27.06 4.43
C ASP A 28 -9.55 -26.48 5.07
N PHE A 29 -9.06 -25.38 4.55
CA PHE A 29 -7.93 -24.65 5.14
C PHE A 29 -8.29 -24.02 6.49
N LEU A 30 -9.54 -23.60 6.67
CA LEU A 30 -10.00 -22.98 7.93
C LEU A 30 -10.21 -23.98 9.06
N LYS A 31 -10.57 -25.24 8.78
CA LYS A 31 -10.91 -26.24 9.80
C LYS A 31 -9.90 -26.33 10.95
N PRO A 32 -8.57 -26.42 10.70
CA PRO A 32 -7.58 -26.49 11.78
C PRO A 32 -7.35 -25.18 12.53
N ILE A 33 -7.83 -24.05 11.99
CA ILE A 33 -7.59 -22.70 12.55
C ILE A 33 -8.77 -22.28 13.44
N TYR A 34 -9.94 -22.91 13.29
CA TYR A 34 -11.15 -22.62 14.06
C TYR A 34 -11.12 -23.25 15.46
N PRO A 35 -11.67 -22.57 16.51
CA PRO A 35 -12.36 -21.28 16.49
C PRO A 35 -11.45 -20.09 16.80
N LEU A 36 -11.53 -19.01 15.99
CA LEU A 36 -10.88 -17.74 16.26
C LEU A 36 -11.92 -16.67 16.67
N ASP A 37 -11.62 -15.91 17.70
CA ASP A 37 -12.40 -14.74 18.10
C ASP A 37 -11.82 -13.48 17.47
N LEU A 38 -12.33 -13.10 16.29
CA LEU A 38 -11.85 -11.95 15.53
C LEU A 38 -12.22 -10.59 16.16
N THR A 39 -12.77 -10.56 17.37
CA THR A 39 -12.83 -9.34 18.18
C THR A 39 -11.50 -9.11 18.92
N LYS A 40 -10.65 -10.14 19.01
CA LYS A 40 -9.34 -10.10 19.64
C LYS A 40 -8.22 -9.93 18.61
N ARG A 41 -7.35 -8.95 18.84
CA ARG A 41 -6.20 -8.71 17.97
C ARG A 41 -5.27 -9.91 17.81
N ALA A 42 -5.08 -10.70 18.88
CA ALA A 42 -4.22 -11.88 18.84
C ALA A 42 -4.74 -12.90 17.84
N ASP A 43 -6.03 -13.21 17.86
CA ASP A 43 -6.66 -14.18 16.97
C ASP A 43 -6.70 -13.66 15.52
N ALA A 44 -6.91 -12.35 15.33
CA ALA A 44 -6.81 -11.71 14.03
C ALA A 44 -5.39 -11.84 13.43
N LEU A 45 -4.34 -11.63 14.24
CA LEU A 45 -2.96 -11.83 13.81
C LEU A 45 -2.66 -13.31 13.52
N THR A 46 -3.17 -14.25 14.31
CA THR A 46 -3.04 -15.68 14.05
C THR A 46 -3.61 -16.06 12.69
N LEU A 47 -4.77 -15.49 12.32
CA LEU A 47 -5.35 -15.70 10.98
C LEU A 47 -4.43 -15.21 9.87
N PHE A 48 -3.86 -13.99 10.02
CA PHE A 48 -2.92 -13.46 9.04
C PHE A 48 -1.63 -14.28 8.96
N GLN A 49 -1.09 -14.75 10.08
CA GLN A 49 0.10 -15.61 10.13
C GLN A 49 -0.11 -16.95 9.41
N ALA A 50 -1.34 -17.46 9.38
CA ALA A 50 -1.65 -18.69 8.64
C ALA A 50 -1.63 -18.49 7.11
N VAL A 51 -1.89 -17.28 6.61
CA VAL A 51 -2.01 -16.99 5.17
C VAL A 51 -0.87 -16.15 4.59
N LEU A 52 -0.10 -15.46 5.42
CA LEU A 52 1.04 -14.61 5.05
C LEU A 52 2.35 -15.18 5.62
N PRO A 53 3.49 -15.00 4.95
CA PRO A 53 4.78 -15.28 5.57
C PRO A 53 5.00 -14.34 6.77
N GLU A 54 5.68 -14.82 7.81
CA GLU A 54 5.97 -14.03 9.02
C GLU A 54 6.76 -12.76 8.68
N LYS A 55 7.77 -12.91 7.82
CA LYS A 55 8.66 -11.83 7.42
C LYS A 55 8.72 -11.68 5.91
N ILE A 56 8.98 -10.46 5.48
CA ILE A 56 9.19 -10.08 4.09
C ILE A 56 10.49 -9.29 3.97
N THR A 57 11.22 -9.51 2.89
CA THR A 57 12.37 -8.67 2.55
C THR A 57 11.90 -7.51 1.69
N ASN A 58 12.03 -6.29 2.19
CA ASN A 58 11.63 -5.08 1.47
C ASN A 58 12.60 -4.74 0.33
N GLN A 59 12.27 -3.72 -0.47
CA GLN A 59 13.08 -3.31 -1.63
C GLN A 59 14.50 -2.83 -1.24
N ALA A 60 14.71 -2.41 0.00
CA ALA A 60 16.02 -2.02 0.51
C ALA A 60 16.85 -3.21 1.07
N GLY A 61 16.34 -4.45 0.96
CA GLY A 61 17.00 -5.66 1.42
C GLY A 61 16.84 -5.95 2.93
N PHE A 62 16.04 -5.17 3.66
CA PHE A 62 15.80 -5.41 5.10
C PHE A 62 14.62 -6.35 5.31
N GLN A 63 14.77 -7.24 6.29
CA GLN A 63 13.67 -8.09 6.75
C GLN A 63 12.80 -7.32 7.75
N GLU A 64 11.50 -7.38 7.55
CA GLU A 64 10.51 -6.81 8.45
C GLU A 64 9.26 -7.70 8.55
N GLU A 65 8.45 -7.49 9.56
CA GLU A 65 7.19 -8.21 9.75
C GLU A 65 6.21 -7.88 8.62
N THR A 66 5.61 -8.91 8.03
CA THR A 66 4.77 -8.74 6.83
C THR A 66 3.55 -7.85 7.06
N MET A 67 2.87 -7.97 8.22
CA MET A 67 1.72 -7.10 8.50
C MET A 67 2.12 -5.63 8.68
N SER A 68 3.25 -5.37 9.34
CA SER A 68 3.80 -4.02 9.49
C SER A 68 4.16 -3.42 8.13
N TYR A 69 4.75 -4.25 7.25
CA TYR A 69 5.03 -3.86 5.86
C TYR A 69 3.76 -3.46 5.11
N ILE A 70 2.72 -4.31 5.11
CA ILE A 70 1.46 -4.03 4.43
C ILE A 70 0.79 -2.76 5.00
N LEU A 71 0.71 -2.63 6.32
CA LEU A 71 0.06 -1.49 6.97
C LEU A 71 0.73 -0.15 6.64
N ARG A 72 2.05 -0.12 6.49
CA ARG A 72 2.78 1.10 6.12
C ARG A 72 2.32 1.67 4.78
N HIS A 73 1.91 0.82 3.83
CA HIS A 73 1.42 1.22 2.50
C HIS A 73 -0.06 1.64 2.48
N THR A 74 -0.73 1.68 3.65
CA THR A 74 -2.18 1.97 3.72
C THR A 74 -2.50 3.41 4.13
N GLN A 75 -1.52 4.18 4.60
CA GLN A 75 -1.76 5.46 5.28
C GLN A 75 -2.81 5.35 6.42
N LEU A 76 -2.98 4.15 6.99
CA LEU A 76 -4.00 3.78 7.97
C LEU A 76 -5.44 4.08 7.50
N LEU A 77 -5.70 4.02 6.19
CA LEU A 77 -7.04 4.16 5.63
C LEU A 77 -7.65 2.77 5.36
N PRO A 78 -8.86 2.48 5.87
CA PRO A 78 -9.51 1.18 5.66
C PRO A 78 -9.66 0.78 4.20
N ARG A 79 -10.02 1.75 3.34
CA ARG A 79 -10.15 1.52 1.90
C ARG A 79 -8.85 1.00 1.31
N HIS A 80 -7.73 1.67 1.58
CA HIS A 80 -6.42 1.28 1.06
C HIS A 80 -6.02 -0.11 1.57
N PHE A 81 -6.21 -0.37 2.87
CA PHE A 81 -5.92 -1.68 3.45
C PHE A 81 -6.72 -2.81 2.78
N LEU A 82 -8.03 -2.63 2.61
CA LEU A 82 -8.87 -3.62 1.95
C LEU A 82 -8.51 -3.81 0.46
N MET A 83 -8.11 -2.76 -0.22
CA MET A 83 -7.61 -2.84 -1.61
C MET A 83 -6.31 -3.64 -1.68
N LEU A 84 -5.37 -3.42 -0.76
CA LEU A 84 -4.13 -4.20 -0.66
C LEU A 84 -4.43 -5.67 -0.40
N LEU A 85 -5.24 -5.99 0.59
CA LEU A 85 -5.64 -7.37 0.87
C LEU A 85 -6.31 -8.02 -0.35
N ASN A 86 -7.24 -7.30 -1.00
CA ASN A 86 -7.89 -7.81 -2.20
C ASN A 86 -6.88 -8.08 -3.33
N SER A 87 -5.92 -7.19 -3.57
CA SER A 87 -4.88 -7.41 -4.58
C SER A 87 -3.96 -8.59 -4.25
N ILE A 88 -3.58 -8.74 -2.98
CA ILE A 88 -2.73 -9.83 -2.50
C ILE A 88 -3.45 -11.18 -2.60
N PHE A 89 -4.72 -11.26 -2.23
CA PHE A 89 -5.49 -12.51 -2.17
C PHE A 89 -6.31 -12.81 -3.43
N LYS A 90 -6.61 -11.81 -4.27
CA LYS A 90 -7.33 -12.00 -5.53
C LYS A 90 -6.54 -12.89 -6.47
N ASN A 91 -7.17 -13.95 -6.96
CA ASN A 91 -6.54 -14.93 -7.85
C ASN A 91 -5.22 -15.50 -7.26
N PRO A 92 -5.26 -16.25 -6.17
CA PRO A 92 -4.21 -17.19 -5.88
C PRO A 92 -4.23 -18.18 -7.04
N GLY A 93 -3.46 -17.96 -8.09
CA GLY A 93 -3.54 -18.65 -9.38
C GLY A 93 -4.13 -20.05 -9.24
N VAL A 94 -5.00 -20.43 -10.16
CA VAL A 94 -5.56 -21.77 -10.29
C VAL A 94 -4.42 -22.75 -10.65
N THR A 95 -3.36 -22.71 -9.86
CA THR A 95 -2.36 -23.75 -9.80
C THR A 95 -2.94 -24.80 -8.88
N GLN A 96 -3.03 -26.02 -9.37
CA GLN A 96 -3.52 -27.24 -8.75
C GLN A 96 -2.90 -27.58 -7.37
N LYS A 97 -2.38 -26.62 -6.64
CA LYS A 97 -1.91 -26.77 -5.25
C LYS A 97 -3.09 -26.68 -4.30
N LEU A 98 -3.28 -27.71 -3.52
CA LEU A 98 -4.33 -27.86 -2.50
C LEU A 98 -4.42 -26.71 -1.49
N THR A 99 -3.36 -25.94 -1.30
CA THR A 99 -3.34 -24.75 -0.43
C THR A 99 -2.46 -23.66 -1.04
N PRO A 100 -3.03 -22.49 -1.43
CA PRO A 100 -2.25 -21.35 -1.94
C PRO A 100 -1.60 -20.53 -0.81
N PHE A 101 -1.64 -21.01 0.43
CA PHE A 101 -1.15 -20.32 1.61
C PHE A 101 0.07 -21.03 2.23
N PRO A 102 0.99 -20.26 2.84
CA PRO A 102 1.05 -18.80 2.82
C PRO A 102 1.33 -18.26 1.40
N VAL A 103 0.80 -17.06 1.10
CA VAL A 103 1.09 -16.38 -0.18
C VAL A 103 2.58 -16.04 -0.28
N SER A 104 3.12 -16.05 -1.49
CA SER A 104 4.54 -15.73 -1.70
C SER A 104 4.83 -14.25 -1.45
N GLN A 105 6.07 -13.96 -1.03
CA GLN A 105 6.56 -12.59 -0.88
C GLN A 105 6.42 -11.78 -2.17
N GLU A 106 6.76 -12.36 -3.31
CA GLU A 106 6.66 -11.71 -4.62
C GLU A 106 5.23 -11.26 -4.90
N ARG A 107 4.26 -12.09 -4.56
CA ARG A 107 2.85 -11.77 -4.74
C ARG A 107 2.41 -10.61 -3.86
N ILE A 108 2.88 -10.53 -2.60
CA ILE A 108 2.61 -9.42 -1.71
C ILE A 108 3.16 -8.12 -2.31
N ILE A 109 4.43 -8.13 -2.72
CA ILE A 109 5.10 -6.95 -3.30
C ILE A 109 4.39 -6.48 -4.58
N ASN A 110 4.05 -7.41 -5.48
CA ASN A 110 3.36 -7.07 -6.72
C ASN A 110 1.93 -6.55 -6.46
N GLY A 111 1.21 -7.15 -5.50
CA GLY A 111 -0.11 -6.68 -5.10
C GLY A 111 -0.09 -5.27 -4.51
N ILE A 112 0.92 -4.96 -3.70
CA ILE A 112 1.11 -3.61 -3.15
C ILE A 112 1.41 -2.62 -4.27
N ARG A 113 2.36 -2.93 -5.16
CA ARG A 113 2.71 -2.04 -6.28
C ARG A 113 1.51 -1.67 -7.15
N GLN A 114 0.67 -2.66 -7.51
CA GLN A 114 -0.54 -2.41 -8.30
C GLN A 114 -1.52 -1.47 -7.61
N VAL A 115 -1.67 -1.59 -6.29
CA VAL A 115 -2.58 -0.72 -5.52
C VAL A 115 -1.97 0.67 -5.34
N GLU A 116 -0.66 0.78 -5.12
CA GLU A 116 0.03 2.07 -5.03
C GLU A 116 -0.10 2.88 -6.31
N GLU A 117 0.10 2.26 -7.47
CA GLU A 117 -0.11 2.91 -8.78
C GLU A 117 -1.53 3.47 -8.92
N PHE A 118 -2.52 2.70 -8.49
CA PHE A 118 -3.91 3.16 -8.48
C PHE A 118 -4.13 4.32 -7.51
N MET A 119 -3.64 4.22 -6.26
CA MET A 119 -3.80 5.25 -5.23
C MET A 119 -3.14 6.57 -5.64
N VAL A 120 -1.93 6.51 -6.22
CA VAL A 120 -1.24 7.69 -6.77
C VAL A 120 -2.08 8.34 -7.87
N GLY A 121 -2.67 7.55 -8.76
CA GLY A 121 -3.58 8.06 -9.80
C GLY A 121 -4.79 8.79 -9.20
N GLU A 122 -5.43 8.25 -8.15
CA GLU A 122 -6.56 8.91 -7.48
C GLU A 122 -6.16 10.26 -6.86
N ILE A 123 -4.96 10.37 -6.27
CA ILE A 123 -4.45 11.63 -5.72
C ILE A 123 -4.36 12.68 -6.84
N PHE A 124 -3.71 12.36 -7.95
CA PHE A 124 -3.58 13.31 -9.05
C PHE A 124 -4.92 13.69 -9.67
N VAL A 125 -5.86 12.77 -9.80
CA VAL A 125 -7.22 13.08 -10.26
C VAL A 125 -7.92 14.08 -9.33
N ALA A 126 -7.80 13.88 -8.00
CA ALA A 126 -8.41 14.77 -7.01
C ALA A 126 -7.82 16.20 -7.06
N PHE A 127 -6.53 16.33 -7.31
CA PHE A 127 -5.84 17.62 -7.34
C PHE A 127 -5.73 18.26 -8.73
N LYS A 128 -6.16 17.56 -9.79
CA LYS A 128 -6.10 18.06 -11.17
C LYS A 128 -6.72 19.44 -11.40
N PRO A 129 -7.86 19.81 -10.75
CA PRO A 129 -8.41 21.15 -10.90
C PRO A 129 -7.50 22.26 -10.37
N THR A 130 -6.73 21.98 -9.32
CA THR A 130 -5.82 22.96 -8.69
C THR A 130 -4.43 22.93 -9.34
N TYR A 131 -3.94 21.73 -9.65
CA TYR A 131 -2.61 21.48 -10.20
C TYR A 131 -2.69 20.59 -11.44
N PRO A 132 -3.08 21.14 -12.60
CA PRO A 132 -3.34 20.33 -13.81
C PRO A 132 -2.13 19.55 -14.32
N THR A 133 -0.91 20.04 -14.06
CA THR A 133 0.35 19.44 -14.50
C THR A 133 1.06 18.65 -13.42
N ALA A 134 0.47 18.49 -12.21
CA ALA A 134 1.11 17.85 -11.06
C ALA A 134 1.62 16.45 -11.38
N GLU A 135 0.77 15.60 -11.97
CA GLU A 135 1.11 14.21 -12.30
C GLU A 135 2.33 14.14 -13.23
N GLU A 136 2.31 14.91 -14.32
CA GLU A 136 3.39 14.90 -15.30
C GLU A 136 4.68 15.45 -14.71
N THR A 137 4.59 16.54 -13.92
CA THR A 137 5.73 17.13 -13.24
C THR A 137 6.36 16.17 -12.25
N CYS A 138 5.55 15.51 -11.41
CA CYS A 138 6.03 14.51 -10.46
C CYS A 138 6.67 13.31 -11.16
N LYS A 139 6.06 12.79 -12.22
CA LYS A 139 6.61 11.67 -13.01
C LYS A 139 7.96 11.99 -13.65
N ARG A 140 8.25 13.25 -13.93
CA ARG A 140 9.52 13.69 -14.50
C ARG A 140 10.60 13.99 -13.45
N CYS A 141 10.19 14.51 -12.30
CA CYS A 141 11.14 15.00 -11.29
C CYS A 141 11.47 13.97 -10.21
N LEU A 142 10.48 13.19 -9.76
CA LEU A 142 10.64 12.33 -8.58
C LEU A 142 11.38 11.01 -8.83
N PRO A 143 11.32 10.36 -10.01
CA PRO A 143 11.96 9.06 -10.22
C PRO A 143 13.49 9.07 -10.05
N GLU A 144 14.13 10.20 -10.29
CA GLU A 144 15.58 10.36 -10.15
C GLU A 144 16.02 10.67 -8.70
N LEU A 145 15.05 10.92 -7.82
CA LEU A 145 15.32 11.20 -6.41
C LEU A 145 15.28 9.91 -5.58
N ASN A 146 16.19 9.79 -4.63
CA ASN A 146 16.13 8.76 -3.63
C ASN A 146 14.96 9.03 -2.66
N HIS A 147 14.54 8.00 -1.90
CA HIS A 147 13.51 8.15 -0.85
C HIS A 147 13.86 9.16 0.26
N LYS A 148 15.13 9.54 0.35
CA LYS A 148 15.63 10.66 1.16
C LYS A 148 16.45 11.55 0.26
N PHE A 149 16.00 12.77 0.08
CA PHE A 149 16.67 13.75 -0.76
C PHE A 149 16.74 15.11 -0.05
N THR A 150 17.70 15.91 -0.46
CA THR A 150 17.87 17.28 0.00
C THR A 150 17.05 18.25 -0.87
N MET A 151 16.81 19.44 -0.35
CA MET A 151 16.17 20.51 -1.13
C MET A 151 16.98 20.90 -2.36
N GLY A 152 18.32 20.78 -2.31
CA GLY A 152 19.19 21.02 -3.45
C GLY A 152 18.99 19.98 -4.57
N GLU A 153 18.82 18.72 -4.24
CA GLU A 153 18.53 17.66 -5.20
C GLU A 153 17.15 17.87 -5.84
N LEU A 154 16.12 18.16 -5.03
CA LEU A 154 14.79 18.48 -5.55
C LEU A 154 14.84 19.69 -6.51
N HIS A 155 15.55 20.74 -6.14
CA HIS A 155 15.72 21.93 -7.00
C HIS A 155 16.42 21.60 -8.32
N LYS A 156 17.46 20.79 -8.27
CA LYS A 156 18.20 20.33 -9.46
C LYS A 156 17.29 19.56 -10.41
N GLU A 157 16.53 18.58 -9.90
CA GLU A 157 15.64 17.75 -10.74
C GLU A 157 14.43 18.57 -11.24
N PHE A 158 13.86 19.44 -10.42
CA PHE A 158 12.81 20.36 -10.85
C PHE A 158 13.30 21.29 -11.97
N THR A 159 14.48 21.90 -11.82
CA THR A 159 15.05 22.78 -12.84
C THR A 159 15.31 22.04 -14.14
N ARG A 160 15.78 20.80 -14.06
CA ARG A 160 16.16 19.99 -15.21
C ARG A 160 14.95 19.42 -15.96
N HIS A 161 13.94 18.94 -15.23
CA HIS A 161 12.86 18.12 -15.79
C HIS A 161 11.45 18.65 -15.55
N GLY A 162 11.24 19.44 -14.50
CA GLY A 162 9.90 19.85 -14.05
C GLY A 162 9.48 21.25 -14.48
N LYS A 163 10.39 22.20 -14.48
CA LYS A 163 10.12 23.61 -14.69
C LYS A 163 9.28 23.89 -15.94
N ALA A 164 9.64 23.32 -17.08
CA ALA A 164 8.94 23.51 -18.34
C ALA A 164 7.50 22.96 -18.34
N VAL A 165 7.27 21.88 -17.60
CA VAL A 165 5.96 21.21 -17.51
C VAL A 165 5.08 21.86 -16.44
N PHE A 166 5.67 22.23 -15.31
CA PHE A 166 4.95 22.86 -14.21
C PHE A 166 4.42 24.26 -14.56
N GLY A 167 5.06 24.90 -15.53
CA GLY A 167 4.66 26.24 -16.02
C GLY A 167 5.03 27.39 -15.09
N SER A 168 5.87 27.13 -14.07
CA SER A 168 6.43 28.12 -13.16
C SER A 168 7.89 27.82 -12.87
N ASP A 169 8.70 28.88 -12.76
CA ASP A 169 10.10 28.80 -12.39
C ASP A 169 10.30 28.73 -10.87
N ASN A 170 9.21 28.88 -10.11
CA ASN A 170 9.26 28.99 -8.67
C ASN A 170 9.23 27.61 -8.00
N LEU A 171 10.37 27.17 -7.50
CA LEU A 171 10.48 25.93 -6.72
C LEU A 171 9.53 25.89 -5.52
N PHE A 172 9.27 27.04 -4.88
CA PHE A 172 8.39 27.11 -3.72
C PHE A 172 6.94 26.70 -4.05
N ASP A 173 6.44 27.06 -5.25
CA ASP A 173 5.11 26.64 -5.70
C ASP A 173 5.07 25.13 -5.94
N PHE A 174 6.13 24.55 -6.49
CA PHE A 174 6.25 23.10 -6.65
C PHE A 174 6.30 22.38 -5.30
N GLN A 175 7.06 22.90 -4.33
CA GLN A 175 7.09 22.35 -2.97
C GLN A 175 5.73 22.42 -2.29
N ARG A 176 5.03 23.55 -2.40
CA ARG A 176 3.69 23.73 -1.86
C ARG A 176 2.73 22.70 -2.45
N MET A 177 2.77 22.51 -3.76
CA MET A 177 2.00 21.47 -4.44
C MET A 177 2.31 20.08 -3.87
N LEU A 178 3.60 19.69 -3.74
CA LEU A 178 3.98 18.38 -3.17
C LEU A 178 3.43 18.19 -1.75
N MET A 179 3.53 19.20 -0.89
CA MET A 179 2.98 19.14 0.47
C MET A 179 1.46 19.02 0.48
N GLU A 180 0.75 19.71 -0.41
CA GLU A 180 -0.72 19.67 -0.48
C GLU A 180 -1.23 18.32 -1.01
N ILE A 181 -0.55 17.71 -1.98
CA ILE A 181 -0.90 16.37 -2.47
C ILE A 181 -0.43 15.23 -1.54
N GLY A 182 0.35 15.54 -0.49
CA GLY A 182 0.83 14.56 0.47
C GLY A 182 2.04 13.74 0.01
N ALA A 183 2.85 14.30 -0.86
CA ALA A 183 4.06 13.66 -1.39
C ALA A 183 5.29 13.94 -0.49
#